data_0f49d35f470be51dc0f5f2490fac1a96
#
_entry.id   0f49d35f470be51dc0f5f2490fac1a96
#
_cell.length_a   1.000
_cell.length_b   1.000
_cell.length_c   1.000
_cell.angle_alpha   90.00
_cell.angle_beta   90.00
_cell.angle_gamma   90.00
#
_symmetry.space_group_name_H-M   'P 1'
#
loop_
_entity.id
_entity.type
_entity.pdbx_description
1 polymer ?
#
loop_
_entity_poly.entity_id
_entity_poly.type
_entity_poly.pdbx_seq_one_letter_code
_entity_poly.pdbx_strand_id
1 'polypeptide(L)'
;RAKKEAPHCEILSLSKIQSALQRQGVKHPGWGEVAAWMLKKYRIKSIQVPEAFPLQMARRIGEYSPETVLNPSEVFPERLIKTPREIRHLQEALRMTEIGLQVAVRTLKQSKINQKKILTFQGKPLSSEKLRAVIHTAICQEGGLASNTIVAGGNQACDPHNRGSGILMAHQAIILDIFPRSESTGFFGDMTRTVVRGKASDGVKKQYAAVQEAQQHAINITKDGVSGLGVHEAVEGVFRKHDFPTKRINGQMSGFYHG
;
A
#
# COMPACT_ATOMS: atom_id res chain seq x y z
N ARG A 1 1.59 31.44 -8.07
CA ARG A 1 1.59 29.97 -8.20
C ARG A 1 0.23 29.40 -7.79
N ALA A 2 -0.23 29.57 -6.53
CA ALA A 2 -1.48 29.00 -6.03
C ALA A 2 -2.72 29.32 -6.90
N LYS A 3 -2.87 30.58 -7.40
CA LYS A 3 -3.97 30.94 -8.32
C LYS A 3 -3.96 30.17 -9.65
N LYS A 4 -2.79 29.74 -10.12
CA LYS A 4 -2.68 28.92 -11.34
C LYS A 4 -3.03 27.45 -11.07
N GLU A 5 -2.73 26.95 -9.88
CA GLU A 5 -2.96 25.56 -9.47
C GLU A 5 -4.40 25.33 -9.01
N ALA A 6 -5.04 26.37 -8.43
CA ALA A 6 -6.43 26.31 -7.93
C ALA A 6 -7.23 27.56 -8.39
N PRO A 7 -7.53 27.71 -9.70
CA PRO A 7 -8.11 28.93 -10.26
C PRO A 7 -9.54 29.20 -9.75
N HIS A 8 -10.25 28.17 -9.32
CA HIS A 8 -11.64 28.25 -8.81
C HIS A 8 -11.73 28.37 -7.29
N CYS A 9 -10.57 28.44 -6.58
CA CYS A 9 -10.54 28.54 -5.12
C CYS A 9 -10.20 29.96 -4.66
N GLU A 10 -10.78 30.37 -3.52
CA GLU A 10 -10.30 31.54 -2.79
C GLU A 10 -8.92 31.25 -2.20
N ILE A 11 -7.93 32.04 -2.57
CA ILE A 11 -6.56 31.89 -2.07
C ILE A 11 -6.34 32.82 -0.90
N LEU A 12 -6.16 32.25 0.28
CA LEU A 12 -5.86 32.97 1.51
C LEU A 12 -4.35 32.98 1.78
N SER A 13 -3.85 34.09 2.29
CA SER A 13 -2.45 34.20 2.72
C SER A 13 -2.31 33.69 4.16
N LEU A 14 -1.56 32.61 4.35
CA LEU A 14 -1.26 32.05 5.67
C LEU A 14 -0.64 33.11 6.60
N SER A 15 0.34 33.86 6.11
CA SER A 15 1.01 34.90 6.91
C SER A 15 0.06 36.01 7.39
N LYS A 16 -0.92 36.40 6.56
CA LYS A 16 -1.95 37.37 6.97
C LYS A 16 -2.86 36.81 8.06
N ILE A 17 -3.24 35.53 7.96
CA ILE A 17 -4.05 34.85 8.98
C ILE A 17 -3.26 34.76 10.29
N GLN A 18 -2.01 34.29 10.23
CA GLN A 18 -1.16 34.21 11.41
C GLN A 18 -0.93 35.56 12.08
N SER A 19 -0.68 36.63 11.31
CA SER A 19 -0.57 37.98 11.84
C SER A 19 -1.89 38.49 12.50
N ALA A 20 -3.04 38.10 11.93
CA ALA A 20 -4.33 38.42 12.55
C ALA A 20 -4.51 37.68 13.87
N LEU A 21 -4.18 36.43 13.97
CA LEU A 21 -4.21 35.62 15.20
C LEU A 21 -3.23 36.14 16.24
N GLN A 22 -2.02 36.55 15.85
CA GLN A 22 -1.05 37.17 16.78
C GLN A 22 -1.58 38.45 17.38
N ARG A 23 -2.26 39.29 16.61
CA ARG A 23 -2.92 40.53 17.15
C ARG A 23 -4.06 40.21 18.12
N GLN A 24 -4.63 39.00 18.05
CA GLN A 24 -5.62 38.47 18.99
C GLN A 24 -5.00 37.78 20.21
N GLY A 25 -3.67 37.82 20.37
CA GLY A 25 -2.95 37.27 21.52
C GLY A 25 -2.43 35.83 21.34
N VAL A 26 -2.58 35.24 20.17
CA VAL A 26 -2.04 33.91 19.90
C VAL A 26 -0.56 34.03 19.57
N LYS A 27 0.33 33.70 20.50
CA LYS A 27 1.79 33.91 20.34
C LYS A 27 2.38 33.16 19.13
N HIS A 28 1.98 31.91 18.94
CA HIS A 28 2.50 31.01 17.90
C HIS A 28 1.35 30.29 17.17
N PRO A 29 0.67 30.95 16.21
CA PRO A 29 -0.45 30.34 15.50
C PRO A 29 0.00 29.14 14.65
N GLY A 30 -0.48 27.95 15.00
CA GLY A 30 -0.31 26.73 14.25
C GLY A 30 -1.51 26.41 13.34
N TRP A 31 -1.54 25.21 12.78
CA TRP A 31 -2.61 24.82 11.87
C TRP A 31 -3.97 24.70 12.55
N GLY A 32 -4.04 24.34 13.83
CA GLY A 32 -5.31 24.27 14.58
C GLY A 32 -5.98 25.63 14.72
N GLU A 33 -5.20 26.65 15.09
CA GLU A 33 -5.68 28.03 15.22
C GLU A 33 -6.04 28.65 13.86
N VAL A 34 -5.27 28.34 12.82
CA VAL A 34 -5.58 28.75 11.45
C VAL A 34 -6.89 28.10 10.97
N ALA A 35 -7.08 26.81 11.21
CA ALA A 35 -8.32 26.11 10.90
C ALA A 35 -9.50 26.73 11.65
N ALA A 36 -9.39 26.93 12.95
CA ALA A 36 -10.43 27.56 13.77
C ALA A 36 -10.77 28.98 13.27
N TRP A 37 -9.76 29.77 12.89
CA TRP A 37 -9.98 31.09 12.30
C TRP A 37 -10.78 31.00 10.99
N MET A 38 -10.47 30.03 10.15
CA MET A 38 -11.22 29.82 8.90
C MET A 38 -12.66 29.39 9.17
N LEU A 39 -12.87 28.46 10.11
CA LEU A 39 -14.21 28.00 10.50
C LEU A 39 -15.08 29.16 10.98
N LYS A 40 -14.54 30.04 11.81
CA LYS A 40 -15.22 31.28 12.25
C LYS A 40 -15.47 32.25 11.09
N LYS A 41 -14.46 32.50 10.26
CA LYS A 41 -14.59 33.42 9.11
C LYS A 41 -15.74 33.00 8.20
N TYR A 42 -15.88 31.71 7.91
CA TYR A 42 -16.92 31.19 7.05
C TYR A 42 -18.19 30.71 7.79
N ARG A 43 -18.27 30.94 9.11
CA ARG A 43 -19.40 30.55 9.97
C ARG A 43 -19.74 29.07 9.88
N ILE A 44 -18.73 28.21 9.77
CA ILE A 44 -18.87 26.76 9.69
C ILE A 44 -19.07 26.21 11.10
N LYS A 45 -20.23 25.61 11.35
CA LYS A 45 -20.59 25.05 12.67
C LYS A 45 -20.33 23.55 12.79
N SER A 46 -20.08 22.86 11.68
CA SER A 46 -19.85 21.42 11.68
C SER A 46 -18.91 21.05 10.53
N ILE A 47 -17.94 20.20 10.81
CA ILE A 47 -17.05 19.61 9.79
C ILE A 47 -16.95 18.12 9.99
N GLN A 48 -16.78 17.40 8.89
CA GLN A 48 -16.40 15.99 8.89
C GLN A 48 -14.88 15.88 9.01
N VAL A 49 -14.42 14.96 9.83
CA VAL A 49 -13.00 14.66 10.01
C VAL A 49 -12.78 13.13 9.96
N PRO A 50 -11.63 12.66 9.47
CA PRO A 50 -11.35 11.23 9.51
C PRO A 50 -11.27 10.73 10.97
N GLU A 51 -11.58 9.46 11.22
CA GLU A 51 -11.50 8.87 12.57
C GLU A 51 -10.10 9.02 13.18
N ALA A 52 -9.04 8.95 12.36
CA ALA A 52 -7.66 9.19 12.77
C ALA A 52 -7.26 10.68 12.81
N PHE A 53 -8.22 11.60 12.99
CA PHE A 53 -7.92 13.02 13.03
C PHE A 53 -7.00 13.37 14.22
N PRO A 54 -5.93 14.19 14.03
CA PRO A 54 -4.97 14.46 15.08
C PRO A 54 -5.62 15.14 16.32
N LEU A 55 -5.52 14.50 17.47
CA LEU A 55 -6.12 14.97 18.72
C LEU A 55 -5.71 16.41 19.08
N GLN A 56 -4.43 16.76 18.85
CA GLN A 56 -3.95 18.13 19.10
C GLN A 56 -4.68 19.14 18.21
N MET A 57 -4.92 18.81 16.94
CA MET A 57 -5.68 19.65 16.02
C MET A 57 -7.12 19.84 16.51
N ALA A 58 -7.78 18.75 16.91
CA ALA A 58 -9.14 18.78 17.43
C ALA A 58 -9.25 19.67 18.66
N ARG A 59 -8.32 19.53 19.63
CA ARG A 59 -8.26 20.38 20.83
C ARG A 59 -8.10 21.85 20.49
N ARG A 60 -7.18 22.20 19.58
CA ARG A 60 -6.95 23.59 19.19
C ARG A 60 -8.17 24.18 18.47
N ILE A 61 -8.83 23.41 17.61
CA ILE A 61 -10.08 23.85 16.99
C ILE A 61 -11.14 24.12 18.07
N GLY A 62 -11.32 23.21 19.03
CA GLY A 62 -12.28 23.38 20.13
C GLY A 62 -11.98 24.59 21.03
N GLU A 63 -10.71 24.89 21.32
CA GLU A 63 -10.29 26.07 22.10
C GLU A 63 -10.60 27.40 21.38
N TYR A 64 -10.35 27.43 20.06
CA TYR A 64 -10.46 28.67 19.28
C TYR A 64 -11.74 28.78 18.44
N SER A 65 -12.54 27.75 18.31
CA SER A 65 -13.86 27.73 17.66
C SER A 65 -14.78 26.73 18.36
N PRO A 66 -15.16 27.00 19.62
CA PRO A 66 -15.95 26.09 20.47
C PRO A 66 -17.33 25.77 19.90
N GLU A 67 -17.86 26.63 19.04
CA GLU A 67 -19.14 26.42 18.36
C GLU A 67 -19.08 25.40 17.22
N THR A 68 -17.88 24.93 16.83
CA THR A 68 -17.71 23.99 15.72
C THR A 68 -17.69 22.56 16.22
N VAL A 69 -18.60 21.75 15.71
CA VAL A 69 -18.66 20.31 15.97
C VAL A 69 -17.78 19.55 14.98
N LEU A 70 -16.92 18.67 15.50
CA LEU A 70 -16.11 17.74 14.71
C LEU A 70 -16.81 16.41 14.66
N ASN A 71 -17.22 15.95 13.48
CA ASN A 71 -17.91 14.69 13.27
C ASN A 71 -16.96 13.68 12.63
N PRO A 72 -16.50 12.65 13.34
CA PRO A 72 -15.75 11.57 12.75
C PRO A 72 -16.59 10.85 11.69
N SER A 73 -16.04 10.70 10.48
CA SER A 73 -16.74 10.03 9.37
C SER A 73 -15.76 9.68 8.25
N GLU A 74 -16.23 8.91 7.29
CA GLU A 74 -15.55 8.76 6.00
C GLU A 74 -15.65 10.09 5.23
N VAL A 75 -14.49 10.75 5.04
CA VAL A 75 -14.47 12.15 4.56
C VAL A 75 -14.69 12.27 3.04
N PHE A 76 -14.35 11.24 2.26
CA PHE A 76 -14.46 11.25 0.79
C PHE A 76 -14.99 9.93 0.25
N PRO A 77 -16.26 9.57 0.51
CA PRO A 77 -16.85 8.29 0.06
C PRO A 77 -16.89 8.15 -1.47
N GLU A 78 -16.94 9.27 -2.20
CA GLU A 78 -16.89 9.28 -3.66
C GLU A 78 -15.59 8.68 -4.23
N ARG A 79 -14.52 8.59 -3.45
CA ARG A 79 -13.26 7.95 -3.86
C ARG A 79 -13.35 6.43 -4.01
N LEU A 80 -14.41 5.80 -3.52
CA LEU A 80 -14.68 4.38 -3.74
C LEU A 80 -14.86 4.08 -5.24
N ILE A 81 -15.50 4.99 -5.98
CA ILE A 81 -15.71 4.86 -7.43
C ILE A 81 -14.69 5.75 -8.15
N LYS A 82 -13.81 5.11 -8.94
CA LYS A 82 -12.71 5.81 -9.61
C LYS A 82 -13.18 6.45 -10.91
N THR A 83 -12.85 7.72 -11.08
CA THR A 83 -13.03 8.46 -12.33
C THR A 83 -12.10 7.93 -13.45
N PRO A 84 -12.40 8.17 -14.72
CA PRO A 84 -11.50 7.79 -15.82
C PRO A 84 -10.09 8.38 -15.70
N ARG A 85 -9.94 9.54 -15.05
CA ARG A 85 -8.62 10.14 -14.77
C ARG A 85 -7.86 9.35 -13.72
N GLU A 86 -8.52 8.97 -12.63
CA GLU A 86 -7.91 8.16 -11.56
C GLU A 86 -7.54 6.77 -12.05
N ILE A 87 -8.35 6.17 -12.92
CA ILE A 87 -8.02 4.89 -13.58
C ILE A 87 -6.71 5.02 -14.36
N ARG A 88 -6.50 6.08 -15.14
CA ARG A 88 -5.23 6.30 -15.85
C ARG A 88 -4.05 6.43 -14.90
N HIS A 89 -4.21 7.14 -13.77
CA HIS A 89 -3.15 7.26 -12.75
C HIS A 89 -2.82 5.92 -12.09
N LEU A 90 -3.84 5.08 -11.82
CA LEU A 90 -3.64 3.71 -11.32
C LEU A 90 -2.90 2.84 -12.34
N GLN A 91 -3.27 2.92 -13.63
CA GLN A 91 -2.59 2.19 -14.71
C GLN A 91 -1.12 2.60 -14.84
N GLU A 92 -0.82 3.90 -14.71
CA GLU A 92 0.56 4.41 -14.71
C GLU A 92 1.37 3.85 -13.53
N ALA A 93 0.80 3.84 -12.32
CA ALA A 93 1.44 3.28 -11.14
C ALA A 93 1.63 1.75 -11.25
N LEU A 94 0.66 1.03 -11.83
CA LEU A 94 0.78 -0.41 -12.13
C LEU A 94 1.89 -0.69 -13.13
N ARG A 95 2.07 0.16 -14.17
CA ARG A 95 3.19 0.03 -15.12
C ARG A 95 4.55 0.12 -14.41
N MET A 96 4.70 1.04 -13.46
CA MET A 96 5.93 1.14 -12.65
C MET A 96 6.17 -0.13 -11.82
N THR A 97 5.09 -0.72 -11.29
CA THR A 97 5.13 -2.00 -10.57
C THR A 97 5.59 -3.14 -11.47
N GLU A 98 5.06 -3.22 -12.67
CA GLU A 98 5.45 -4.22 -13.69
C GLU A 98 6.93 -4.11 -14.06
N ILE A 99 7.46 -2.91 -14.21
CA ILE A 99 8.89 -2.68 -14.50
C ILE A 99 9.75 -3.20 -13.34
N GLY A 100 9.39 -2.88 -12.10
CA GLY A 100 10.06 -3.42 -10.91
C GLY A 100 10.04 -4.94 -10.86
N LEU A 101 8.90 -5.56 -11.17
CA LEU A 101 8.75 -7.01 -11.23
C LEU A 101 9.56 -7.64 -12.36
N GLN A 102 9.54 -7.07 -13.56
CA GLN A 102 10.31 -7.54 -14.70
C GLN A 102 11.82 -7.56 -14.41
N VAL A 103 12.33 -6.51 -13.77
CA VAL A 103 13.74 -6.41 -13.38
C VAL A 103 14.08 -7.45 -12.32
N ALA A 104 13.21 -7.67 -11.33
CA ALA A 104 13.39 -8.72 -10.32
C ALA A 104 13.47 -10.11 -10.96
N VAL A 105 12.51 -10.45 -11.82
CA VAL A 105 12.46 -11.73 -12.52
C VAL A 105 13.68 -11.91 -13.44
N ARG A 106 14.11 -10.86 -14.14
CA ARG A 106 15.33 -10.89 -14.97
C ARG A 106 16.57 -11.17 -14.14
N THR A 107 16.71 -10.47 -13.00
CA THR A 107 17.84 -10.68 -12.07
C THR A 107 17.88 -12.11 -11.54
N LEU A 108 16.73 -12.66 -11.13
CA LEU A 108 16.62 -14.04 -10.69
C LEU A 108 16.93 -15.05 -11.82
N LYS A 109 16.46 -14.82 -13.05
CA LYS A 109 16.78 -15.66 -14.22
C LYS A 109 18.28 -15.66 -14.53
N GLN A 110 18.95 -14.52 -14.40
CA GLN A 110 20.39 -14.38 -14.64
C GLN A 110 21.24 -14.89 -13.47
N SER A 111 20.66 -15.09 -12.28
CA SER A 111 21.39 -15.62 -11.14
C SER A 111 21.83 -17.07 -11.39
N LYS A 112 23.01 -17.43 -10.86
CA LYS A 112 23.55 -18.79 -10.88
C LYS A 112 23.25 -19.46 -9.52
N ILE A 113 23.10 -20.76 -9.54
CA ILE A 113 22.95 -21.58 -8.33
C ILE A 113 24.32 -22.18 -8.01
N ASN A 114 24.87 -21.90 -6.84
CA ASN A 114 26.13 -22.47 -6.42
C ASN A 114 25.95 -23.86 -5.73
N GLN A 115 27.04 -24.51 -5.38
CA GLN A 115 27.05 -25.84 -4.72
C GLN A 115 26.26 -25.86 -3.40
N LYS A 116 26.20 -24.73 -2.67
CA LYS A 116 25.43 -24.59 -1.43
C LYS A 116 23.96 -24.16 -1.67
N LYS A 117 23.47 -24.27 -2.91
CA LYS A 117 22.11 -23.82 -3.33
C LYS A 117 21.84 -22.35 -3.11
N ILE A 118 22.86 -21.52 -2.95
CA ILE A 118 22.74 -20.07 -2.83
C ILE A 118 22.61 -19.46 -4.23
N LEU A 119 21.69 -18.50 -4.38
CA LEU A 119 21.61 -17.69 -5.59
C LEU A 119 22.78 -16.68 -5.62
N THR A 120 23.47 -16.63 -6.74
CA THR A 120 24.56 -15.67 -6.95
C THR A 120 24.29 -14.81 -8.19
N PHE A 121 24.55 -13.51 -8.06
CA PHE A 121 24.38 -12.56 -9.15
C PHE A 121 25.63 -11.67 -9.24
N GLN A 122 26.20 -11.53 -10.44
CA GLN A 122 27.46 -10.82 -10.66
C GLN A 122 28.59 -11.29 -9.70
N GLY A 123 28.73 -12.62 -9.54
CA GLY A 123 29.77 -13.24 -8.72
C GLY A 123 29.59 -13.15 -7.21
N LYS A 124 28.53 -12.51 -6.72
CA LYS A 124 28.25 -12.31 -5.28
C LYS A 124 26.95 -13.00 -4.87
N PRO A 125 26.78 -13.43 -3.61
CA PRO A 125 25.49 -13.90 -3.11
C PRO A 125 24.39 -12.86 -3.35
N LEU A 126 23.23 -13.30 -3.85
CA LEU A 126 22.06 -12.48 -4.03
C LEU A 126 21.24 -12.52 -2.74
N SER A 127 20.99 -11.37 -2.13
CA SER A 127 20.16 -11.25 -0.95
C SER A 127 18.84 -10.53 -1.26
N SER A 128 17.89 -10.64 -0.35
CA SER A 128 16.62 -9.91 -0.38
C SER A 128 16.86 -8.39 -0.52
N GLU A 129 17.79 -7.83 0.25
CA GLU A 129 18.14 -6.41 0.22
C GLU A 129 18.71 -6.00 -1.15
N LYS A 130 19.58 -6.84 -1.72
CA LYS A 130 20.20 -6.54 -3.03
C LYS A 130 19.15 -6.58 -4.14
N LEU A 131 18.24 -7.54 -4.09
CA LEU A 131 17.17 -7.62 -5.09
C LEU A 131 16.18 -6.44 -4.93
N ARG A 132 15.83 -6.06 -3.70
CA ARG A 132 15.05 -4.83 -3.45
C ARG A 132 15.74 -3.58 -4.01
N ALA A 133 17.04 -3.43 -3.81
CA ALA A 133 17.77 -2.27 -4.34
C ALA A 133 17.66 -2.19 -5.87
N VAL A 134 17.76 -3.31 -6.56
CA VAL A 134 17.60 -3.38 -8.03
C VAL A 134 16.18 -2.99 -8.45
N ILE A 135 15.16 -3.50 -7.73
CA ILE A 135 13.75 -3.16 -7.96
C ILE A 135 13.52 -1.65 -7.76
N HIS A 136 13.96 -1.12 -6.61
CA HIS A 136 13.76 0.29 -6.25
C HIS A 136 14.44 1.23 -7.24
N THR A 137 15.64 0.88 -7.73
CA THR A 137 16.34 1.67 -8.74
C THR A 137 15.54 1.76 -10.04
N ALA A 138 15.00 0.64 -10.51
CA ALA A 138 14.20 0.62 -11.73
C ALA A 138 12.90 1.44 -11.59
N ILE A 139 12.22 1.32 -10.45
CA ILE A 139 10.99 2.07 -10.15
C ILE A 139 11.29 3.57 -10.04
N CYS A 140 12.40 3.96 -9.39
CA CYS A 140 12.80 5.36 -9.25
C CYS A 140 13.09 6.00 -10.61
N GLN A 141 13.69 5.28 -11.55
CA GLN A 141 13.94 5.75 -12.92
C GLN A 141 12.65 6.06 -13.69
N GLU A 142 11.53 5.43 -13.31
CA GLU A 142 10.20 5.67 -13.88
C GLU A 142 9.39 6.74 -13.10
N GLY A 143 9.99 7.43 -12.13
CA GLY A 143 9.31 8.44 -11.31
C GLY A 143 8.44 7.84 -10.19
N GLY A 144 8.73 6.61 -9.78
CA GLY A 144 8.05 5.95 -8.67
C GLY A 144 8.87 5.99 -7.37
N LEU A 145 8.18 6.05 -6.25
CA LEU A 145 8.74 5.90 -4.91
C LEU A 145 8.45 4.48 -4.41
N ALA A 146 9.47 3.65 -4.36
CA ALA A 146 9.35 2.29 -3.83
C ALA A 146 9.71 2.27 -2.34
N SER A 147 8.77 1.82 -1.52
CA SER A 147 8.97 1.64 -0.08
C SER A 147 8.35 0.32 0.36
N ASN A 148 8.92 -0.28 1.41
CA ASN A 148 8.40 -1.50 2.02
C ASN A 148 8.28 -2.74 1.12
N THR A 149 8.80 -2.71 -0.12
CA THR A 149 8.82 -3.86 -1.04
C THR A 149 9.26 -5.14 -0.34
N ILE A 150 8.49 -6.20 -0.54
CA ILE A 150 8.76 -7.51 0.02
C ILE A 150 9.54 -8.35 -0.99
N VAL A 151 10.65 -8.92 -0.54
CA VAL A 151 11.41 -9.97 -1.22
C VAL A 151 11.69 -11.05 -0.18
N ALA A 152 10.73 -11.92 0.05
CA ALA A 152 10.78 -12.91 1.12
C ALA A 152 11.02 -14.33 0.57
N GLY A 153 12.13 -14.96 0.98
CA GLY A 153 12.52 -16.30 0.54
C GLY A 153 12.28 -17.38 1.58
N GLY A 154 11.90 -18.58 1.13
CA GLY A 154 11.71 -19.74 2.01
C GLY A 154 10.69 -19.50 3.12
N ASN A 155 11.04 -19.80 4.37
CA ASN A 155 10.13 -19.66 5.51
C ASN A 155 9.69 -18.23 5.78
N GLN A 156 10.47 -17.21 5.37
CA GLN A 156 10.07 -15.81 5.51
C GLN A 156 8.82 -15.49 4.67
N ALA A 157 8.61 -16.23 3.58
CA ALA A 157 7.44 -16.08 2.71
C ALA A 157 6.11 -16.56 3.34
N CYS A 158 6.15 -17.16 4.54
CA CYS A 158 4.96 -17.59 5.27
C CYS A 158 4.30 -16.44 6.06
N ASP A 159 5.01 -15.32 6.25
CA ASP A 159 4.49 -14.11 6.88
C ASP A 159 4.28 -13.04 5.78
N PRO A 160 3.03 -12.64 5.49
CA PRO A 160 2.72 -11.71 4.42
C PRO A 160 3.35 -10.33 4.61
N HIS A 161 3.70 -9.95 5.84
CA HIS A 161 4.33 -8.65 6.15
C HIS A 161 5.85 -8.73 6.33
N ASN A 162 6.44 -9.91 6.20
CA ASN A 162 7.89 -10.07 6.30
C ASN A 162 8.58 -9.56 5.03
N ARG A 163 9.30 -8.47 5.16
CA ARG A 163 10.01 -7.85 4.02
C ARG A 163 11.10 -8.72 3.41
N GLY A 164 11.46 -9.80 4.07
CA GLY A 164 12.57 -10.67 3.70
C GLY A 164 13.93 -10.05 4.04
N SER A 165 14.89 -10.91 4.34
CA SER A 165 16.27 -10.51 4.65
C SER A 165 17.25 -11.65 4.33
N GLY A 166 18.51 -11.27 4.13
CA GLY A 166 19.60 -12.22 3.93
C GLY A 166 19.59 -12.91 2.56
N ILE A 167 20.33 -14.00 2.47
CA ILE A 167 20.65 -14.70 1.22
C ILE A 167 19.44 -15.46 0.68
N LEU A 168 19.16 -15.30 -0.61
CA LEU A 168 18.14 -16.04 -1.33
C LEU A 168 18.66 -17.41 -1.76
N MET A 169 17.85 -18.44 -1.51
CA MET A 169 18.18 -19.83 -1.81
C MET A 169 17.47 -20.33 -3.08
N ALA A 170 18.13 -21.19 -3.80
CA ALA A 170 17.51 -21.91 -4.91
C ALA A 170 16.47 -22.93 -4.42
N HIS A 171 15.54 -23.29 -5.30
CA HIS A 171 14.50 -24.31 -5.05
C HIS A 171 13.47 -23.96 -3.98
N GLN A 172 13.49 -22.73 -3.47
CA GLN A 172 12.53 -22.20 -2.51
C GLN A 172 11.63 -21.14 -3.17
N ALA A 173 10.43 -20.99 -2.66
CA ALA A 173 9.54 -19.90 -3.03
C ALA A 173 10.15 -18.56 -2.59
N ILE A 174 10.05 -17.56 -3.47
CA ILE A 174 10.41 -16.18 -3.20
C ILE A 174 9.16 -15.35 -3.52
N ILE A 175 8.61 -14.69 -2.52
CA ILE A 175 7.53 -13.72 -2.70
C ILE A 175 8.14 -12.38 -3.12
N LEU A 176 7.64 -11.84 -4.21
CA LEU A 176 7.91 -10.49 -4.69
C LEU A 176 6.62 -9.70 -4.58
N ASP A 177 6.55 -8.78 -3.62
CA ASP A 177 5.40 -7.92 -3.44
C ASP A 177 5.84 -6.45 -3.56
N ILE A 178 5.34 -5.78 -4.59
CA ILE A 178 5.88 -4.52 -5.10
C ILE A 178 4.73 -3.54 -5.26
N PHE A 179 4.73 -2.45 -4.45
CA PHE A 179 3.65 -1.47 -4.40
C PHE A 179 4.20 -0.02 -4.37
N PRO A 180 4.80 0.46 -5.47
CA PRO A 180 5.33 1.81 -5.56
C PRO A 180 4.21 2.84 -5.59
N ARG A 181 4.54 4.05 -5.13
CA ARG A 181 3.73 5.23 -5.29
C ARG A 181 4.26 6.08 -6.44
N SER A 182 3.41 6.50 -7.37
CA SER A 182 3.78 7.52 -8.36
C SER A 182 4.09 8.84 -7.66
N GLU A 183 5.24 9.44 -7.95
CA GLU A 183 5.64 10.73 -7.38
C GLU A 183 4.77 11.87 -7.90
N SER A 184 4.40 11.82 -9.17
CA SER A 184 3.63 12.87 -9.85
C SER A 184 2.14 12.85 -9.48
N THR A 185 1.54 11.67 -9.32
CA THR A 185 0.09 11.53 -9.13
C THR A 185 -0.30 11.12 -7.71
N GLY A 186 0.62 10.53 -6.95
CA GLY A 186 0.38 10.00 -5.61
C GLY A 186 -0.36 8.66 -5.56
N PHE A 187 -0.75 8.09 -6.71
CA PHE A 187 -1.41 6.79 -6.79
C PHE A 187 -0.41 5.64 -6.62
N PHE A 188 -0.89 4.53 -6.09
CA PHE A 188 -0.11 3.32 -5.88
C PHE A 188 -0.42 2.29 -6.97
N GLY A 189 0.62 1.57 -7.42
CA GLY A 189 0.48 0.27 -8.04
C GLY A 189 0.70 -0.81 -7.00
N ASP A 190 0.21 -2.02 -7.26
CA ASP A 190 0.38 -3.15 -6.35
C ASP A 190 0.36 -4.46 -7.13
N MET A 191 1.38 -5.30 -6.92
CA MET A 191 1.46 -6.60 -7.57
C MET A 191 2.34 -7.57 -6.81
N THR A 192 1.76 -8.70 -6.43
CA THR A 192 2.49 -9.82 -5.82
C THR A 192 2.71 -10.96 -6.80
N ARG A 193 3.90 -11.54 -6.80
CA ARG A 193 4.24 -12.77 -7.56
C ARG A 193 5.09 -13.69 -6.71
N THR A 194 4.80 -14.99 -6.80
CA THR A 194 5.64 -16.05 -6.24
C THR A 194 6.50 -16.65 -7.34
N VAL A 195 7.80 -16.69 -7.11
CA VAL A 195 8.77 -17.24 -8.08
C VAL A 195 9.71 -18.25 -7.40
N VAL A 196 10.25 -19.18 -8.20
CA VAL A 196 11.27 -20.13 -7.74
C VAL A 196 12.41 -20.12 -8.75
N ARG A 197 13.65 -19.91 -8.28
CA ARG A 197 14.85 -20.14 -9.09
C ARG A 197 15.36 -21.56 -8.88
N GLY A 198 15.26 -22.40 -9.89
CA GLY A 198 15.54 -23.82 -9.83
C GLY A 198 14.27 -24.66 -9.92
N LYS A 199 14.20 -25.78 -9.20
CA LYS A 199 13.06 -26.71 -9.20
C LYS A 199 12.17 -26.47 -8.00
N ALA A 200 10.91 -26.13 -8.22
CA ALA A 200 9.91 -26.05 -7.16
C ALA A 200 9.56 -27.46 -6.66
N SER A 201 9.35 -27.60 -5.35
CA SER A 201 8.81 -28.84 -4.77
C SER A 201 7.35 -29.06 -5.18
N ASP A 202 6.87 -30.29 -5.11
CA ASP A 202 5.48 -30.59 -5.44
C ASP A 202 4.50 -29.96 -4.47
N GLY A 203 4.89 -29.80 -3.18
CA GLY A 203 4.11 -29.06 -2.19
C GLY A 203 3.93 -27.58 -2.58
N VAL A 204 5.00 -26.90 -3.01
CA VAL A 204 4.92 -25.51 -3.49
C VAL A 204 4.07 -25.41 -4.74
N LYS A 205 4.16 -26.37 -5.67
CA LYS A 205 3.31 -26.38 -6.87
C LYS A 205 1.84 -26.59 -6.53
N LYS A 206 1.52 -27.52 -5.61
CA LYS A 206 0.15 -27.76 -5.13
C LYS A 206 -0.43 -26.48 -4.49
N GLN A 207 0.32 -25.83 -3.62
CA GLN A 207 -0.10 -24.59 -2.99
C GLN A 207 -0.32 -23.46 -4.02
N TYR A 208 0.58 -23.32 -4.99
CA TYR A 208 0.46 -22.32 -6.06
C TYR A 208 -0.81 -22.55 -6.90
N ALA A 209 -1.10 -23.80 -7.27
CA ALA A 209 -2.30 -24.14 -8.02
C ALA A 209 -3.59 -23.79 -7.24
N ALA A 210 -3.62 -24.08 -5.93
CA ALA A 210 -4.74 -23.74 -5.07
C ALA A 210 -4.95 -22.21 -4.98
N VAL A 211 -3.86 -21.43 -4.84
CA VAL A 211 -3.92 -19.96 -4.84
C VAL A 211 -4.42 -19.42 -6.18
N GLN A 212 -3.95 -19.98 -7.29
CA GLN A 212 -4.38 -19.56 -8.62
C GLN A 212 -5.88 -19.84 -8.87
N GLU A 213 -6.37 -21.02 -8.46
CA GLU A 213 -7.80 -21.35 -8.54
C GLU A 213 -8.63 -20.41 -7.65
N ALA A 214 -8.19 -20.18 -6.42
CA ALA A 214 -8.87 -19.28 -5.49
C ALA A 214 -8.95 -17.84 -6.01
N GLN A 215 -7.86 -17.30 -6.55
CA GLN A 215 -7.81 -15.98 -7.15
C GLN A 215 -8.77 -15.87 -8.35
N GLN A 216 -8.74 -16.86 -9.26
CA GLN A 216 -9.62 -16.85 -10.42
C GLN A 216 -11.08 -16.96 -10.01
N HIS A 217 -11.39 -17.77 -8.98
CA HIS A 217 -12.72 -17.88 -8.44
C HIS A 217 -13.21 -16.55 -7.86
N ALA A 218 -12.38 -15.89 -7.03
CA ALA A 218 -12.68 -14.57 -6.48
C ALA A 218 -12.97 -13.53 -7.57
N ILE A 219 -12.11 -13.46 -8.61
CA ILE A 219 -12.30 -12.53 -9.74
C ILE A 219 -13.64 -12.77 -10.43
N ASN A 220 -13.99 -14.04 -10.67
CA ASN A 220 -15.21 -14.40 -11.40
C ASN A 220 -16.51 -14.07 -10.63
N ILE A 221 -16.48 -14.12 -9.29
CA ILE A 221 -17.66 -13.82 -8.46
C ILE A 221 -17.76 -12.36 -8.04
N THR A 222 -16.64 -11.60 -8.13
CA THR A 222 -16.62 -10.19 -7.75
C THR A 222 -17.38 -9.33 -8.77
N LYS A 223 -18.45 -8.71 -8.29
CA LYS A 223 -19.30 -7.79 -9.08
C LYS A 223 -19.96 -6.79 -8.14
N ASP A 224 -20.58 -5.77 -8.71
CA ASP A 224 -21.35 -4.80 -7.92
C ASP A 224 -22.43 -5.49 -7.06
N GLY A 225 -22.52 -5.07 -5.79
CA GLY A 225 -23.46 -5.60 -4.80
C GLY A 225 -23.03 -6.90 -4.11
N VAL A 226 -21.90 -7.54 -4.50
CA VAL A 226 -21.43 -8.73 -3.78
C VAL A 226 -20.81 -8.34 -2.44
N SER A 227 -21.08 -9.14 -1.40
CA SER A 227 -20.44 -8.97 -0.09
C SER A 227 -18.97 -9.39 -0.15
N GLY A 228 -18.04 -8.54 0.35
CA GLY A 228 -16.64 -8.90 0.51
C GLY A 228 -16.45 -10.14 1.40
N LEU A 229 -17.24 -10.30 2.45
CA LEU A 229 -17.25 -11.51 3.27
C LEU A 229 -17.62 -12.75 2.44
N GLY A 230 -18.64 -12.67 1.58
CA GLY A 230 -19.02 -13.78 0.71
C GLY A 230 -17.91 -14.17 -0.27
N VAL A 231 -17.16 -13.22 -0.81
CA VAL A 231 -15.98 -13.49 -1.64
C VAL A 231 -14.89 -14.19 -0.83
N HIS A 232 -14.62 -13.72 0.37
CA HIS A 232 -13.63 -14.33 1.28
C HIS A 232 -14.00 -15.79 1.63
N GLU A 233 -15.24 -16.06 2.01
CA GLU A 233 -15.74 -17.42 2.33
C GLU A 233 -15.65 -18.37 1.14
N ALA A 234 -15.93 -17.86 -0.08
CA ALA A 234 -15.79 -18.64 -1.30
C ALA A 234 -14.32 -19.02 -1.57
N VAL A 235 -13.38 -18.10 -1.36
CA VAL A 235 -11.92 -18.36 -1.45
C VAL A 235 -11.48 -19.40 -0.41
N GLU A 236 -11.91 -19.27 0.85
CA GLU A 236 -11.64 -20.29 1.88
C GLU A 236 -12.19 -21.67 1.49
N GLY A 237 -13.34 -21.71 0.83
CA GLY A 237 -13.91 -22.94 0.27
C GLY A 237 -12.99 -23.63 -0.73
N VAL A 238 -12.33 -22.87 -1.61
CA VAL A 238 -11.33 -23.40 -2.55
C VAL A 238 -10.12 -23.95 -1.79
N PHE A 239 -9.58 -23.21 -0.83
CA PHE A 239 -8.44 -23.69 -0.05
C PHE A 239 -8.74 -24.97 0.75
N ARG A 240 -9.94 -25.11 1.31
CA ARG A 240 -10.38 -26.34 1.99
C ARG A 240 -10.40 -27.55 1.04
N LYS A 241 -10.84 -27.40 -0.22
CA LYS A 241 -10.80 -28.48 -1.23
C LYS A 241 -9.38 -28.95 -1.54
N HIS A 242 -8.40 -28.08 -1.44
CA HIS A 242 -6.99 -28.39 -1.67
C HIS A 242 -6.21 -28.80 -0.42
N ASP A 243 -6.88 -29.07 0.71
CA ASP A 243 -6.27 -29.40 2.02
C ASP A 243 -5.44 -28.26 2.63
N PHE A 244 -5.78 -27.00 2.34
CA PHE A 244 -5.19 -25.80 2.94
C PHE A 244 -6.22 -25.02 3.78
N PRO A 245 -6.86 -25.62 4.80
CA PRO A 245 -7.89 -24.92 5.56
C PRO A 245 -7.30 -23.80 6.42
N THR A 246 -8.03 -22.71 6.54
CA THR A 246 -7.73 -21.67 7.53
C THR A 246 -8.09 -22.21 8.91
N LYS A 247 -7.17 -22.20 9.84
CA LYS A 247 -7.36 -22.67 11.21
C LYS A 247 -6.44 -21.98 12.21
N ARG A 248 -6.82 -22.04 13.48
CA ARG A 248 -5.97 -21.55 14.56
C ARG A 248 -5.12 -22.71 15.12
N ILE A 249 -3.79 -22.54 15.12
CA ILE A 249 -2.83 -23.50 15.64
C ILE A 249 -2.02 -22.79 16.74
N ASN A 250 -2.05 -23.32 17.97
CA ASN A 250 -1.34 -22.73 19.12
C ASN A 250 -1.63 -21.22 19.30
N GLY A 251 -2.88 -20.81 19.09
CA GLY A 251 -3.30 -19.42 19.22
C GLY A 251 -3.00 -18.53 18.00
N GLN A 252 -2.23 -18.99 17.02
CA GLN A 252 -1.92 -18.26 15.80
C GLN A 252 -2.80 -18.73 14.64
N MET A 253 -3.18 -17.79 13.78
CA MET A 253 -3.88 -18.11 12.53
C MET A 253 -2.92 -18.75 11.53
N SER A 254 -3.38 -19.79 10.85
CA SER A 254 -2.66 -20.49 9.78
C SER A 254 -3.61 -20.72 8.62
N GLY A 255 -3.14 -20.53 7.40
CA GLY A 255 -3.94 -20.63 6.18
C GLY A 255 -4.23 -19.25 5.58
N PHE A 256 -5.36 -19.11 4.89
CA PHE A 256 -5.79 -17.85 4.28
C PHE A 256 -6.51 -16.98 5.32
N TYR A 257 -5.83 -15.97 5.82
CA TYR A 257 -6.38 -15.01 6.81
C TYR A 257 -6.03 -13.56 6.48
N HIS A 258 -5.33 -13.35 5.37
CA HIS A 258 -4.92 -12.06 4.87
C HIS A 258 -5.00 -12.07 3.33
N GLY A 259 -5.62 -11.06 2.75
CA GLY A 259 -5.77 -10.92 1.31
C GLY A 259 -6.85 -9.91 0.96
#